data_68cf406632d9e7ebdd0e93629ca24c6c
#
_entry.id   68cf406632d9e7ebdd0e93629ca24c6c
#
_cell.length_a   1.000
_cell.length_b   1.000
_cell.length_c   1.000
_cell.angle_alpha   90.00
_cell.angle_beta   90.00
_cell.angle_gamma   90.00
#
_symmetry.space_group_name_H-M   'P 1'
#
loop_
_entity.id
_entity.type
_entity.pdbx_description
1 polymer ?
#
loop_
_entity_poly.entity_id
_entity_poly.type
_entity_poly.pdbx_seq_one_letter_code
_entity_poly.pdbx_strand_id
1 'polypeptide(L)'
;ASYPQKVFELGKVFSHDSSSETGVGEEERLCVSLCSEKANFTEVKQILDYLMRMLDVKYSIEETEREGFIDGRCGRVIVDGSSVGVIGEVSPFVLKNNKIRMPMGVLEIGLDKV
;
A
#
# COMPACT_ATOMS: atom_id res chain seq x y z
N ALA A 1 -14.09 13.22 11.55
CA ALA A 1 -14.47 12.08 10.73
C ALA A 1 -14.84 10.90 11.61
N SER A 2 -15.84 10.14 11.21
CA SER A 2 -16.27 8.95 11.95
C SER A 2 -15.50 7.70 11.51
N TYR A 3 -15.35 6.78 12.42
CA TYR A 3 -14.73 5.48 12.14
C TYR A 3 -15.80 4.39 12.11
N PRO A 4 -15.61 3.27 11.37
CA PRO A 4 -14.44 2.97 10.54
C PRO A 4 -14.43 3.74 9.22
N GLN A 5 -13.22 3.89 8.67
CA GLN A 5 -13.03 4.56 7.38
C GLN A 5 -12.23 3.67 6.44
N LYS A 6 -12.73 3.53 5.22
CA LYS A 6 -12.01 2.87 4.13
C LYS A 6 -11.88 3.87 3.00
N VAL A 7 -10.67 4.18 2.61
CA VAL A 7 -10.39 5.14 1.55
C VAL A 7 -9.62 4.46 0.44
N PHE A 8 -10.14 4.57 -0.78
CA PHE A 8 -9.48 4.08 -1.97
C PHE A 8 -9.14 5.28 -2.85
N GLU A 9 -7.89 5.40 -3.22
CA GLU A 9 -7.44 6.48 -4.10
C GLU A 9 -6.67 5.90 -5.27
N LEU A 10 -7.04 6.35 -6.46
CA LEU A 10 -6.33 6.05 -7.68
C LEU A 10 -5.64 7.32 -8.13
N GLY A 11 -4.33 7.29 -8.22
CA GLY A 11 -3.56 8.47 -8.56
C GLY A 11 -2.44 8.18 -9.53
N LYS A 12 -1.88 9.25 -10.07
CA LYS A 12 -0.70 9.19 -10.92
C LYS A 12 0.48 9.75 -10.17
N VAL A 13 1.59 9.04 -10.24
CA VAL A 13 2.85 9.46 -9.63
C VAL A 13 3.84 9.71 -10.74
N PHE A 14 4.50 10.86 -10.68
CA PHE A 14 5.56 11.20 -11.61
C PHE A 14 6.91 10.80 -11.00
N SER A 15 7.70 10.06 -11.75
CA SER A 15 9.02 9.65 -11.33
C SER A 15 10.05 10.03 -12.38
N HIS A 16 11.31 10.12 -11.96
CA HIS A 16 12.40 10.36 -12.89
C HIS A 16 12.63 9.10 -13.72
N ASP A 17 12.50 9.23 -15.03
CA ASP A 17 12.65 8.12 -15.96
C ASP A 17 13.62 8.51 -17.07
N SER A 18 14.79 7.90 -17.08
CA SER A 18 15.82 8.19 -18.06
C SER A 18 15.51 7.63 -19.46
N SER A 19 14.52 6.74 -19.57
CA SER A 19 14.12 6.18 -20.85
C SER A 19 13.14 7.08 -21.63
N SER A 20 12.56 8.10 -20.98
CA SER A 20 11.67 9.04 -21.63
C SER A 20 12.43 10.26 -22.17
N GLU A 21 11.89 10.92 -23.19
CA GLU A 21 12.51 12.11 -23.75
C GLU A 21 12.62 13.26 -22.77
N THR A 22 11.67 13.36 -21.83
CA THR A 22 11.65 14.42 -20.83
C THR A 22 12.40 14.05 -19.54
N GLY A 23 12.78 12.77 -19.40
CA GLY A 23 13.38 12.26 -18.17
C GLY A 23 12.38 12.06 -17.04
N VAL A 24 11.09 12.16 -17.32
CA VAL A 24 10.01 12.01 -16.33
C VAL A 24 9.07 10.91 -16.78
N GLY A 25 8.86 9.91 -15.91
CA GLY A 25 7.89 8.85 -16.13
C GLY A 25 6.60 9.11 -15.35
N GLU A 26 5.52 8.54 -15.83
CA GLU A 26 4.20 8.62 -15.21
C GLU A 26 3.77 7.21 -14.79
N GLU A 27 3.30 7.05 -13.57
CA GLU A 27 2.90 5.76 -13.01
C GLU A 27 1.55 5.88 -12.32
N GLU A 28 0.64 4.95 -12.62
CA GLU A 28 -0.63 4.88 -11.91
C GLU A 28 -0.49 4.01 -10.67
N ARG A 29 -0.97 4.53 -9.54
CA ARG A 29 -0.93 3.82 -8.27
C ARG A 29 -2.31 3.77 -7.63
N LEU A 30 -2.61 2.63 -7.03
CA LEU A 30 -3.78 2.46 -6.19
C LEU A 30 -3.33 2.50 -4.73
N CYS A 31 -3.92 3.40 -3.96
CA CYS A 31 -3.73 3.47 -2.51
C CYS A 31 -5.01 3.09 -1.80
N VAL A 32 -4.89 2.21 -0.82
CA VAL A 32 -6.00 1.83 0.04
C VAL A 32 -5.60 2.11 1.48
N SER A 33 -6.43 2.87 2.18
CA SER A 33 -6.26 3.12 3.61
C SER A 33 -7.47 2.61 4.36
N LEU A 34 -7.22 1.82 5.40
CA LEU A 34 -8.25 1.27 6.27
C LEU A 34 -7.97 1.74 7.69
N CYS A 35 -8.90 2.48 8.26
CA CYS A 35 -8.77 3.02 9.61
C CYS A 35 -9.97 2.60 10.44
N SER A 36 -9.75 1.78 11.48
CA SER A 36 -10.79 1.30 12.39
C SER A 36 -10.15 0.66 13.60
N GLU A 37 -10.95 0.36 14.62
CA GLU A 37 -10.47 -0.36 15.81
C GLU A 37 -9.89 -1.74 15.47
N LYS A 38 -10.31 -2.33 14.37
CA LYS A 38 -9.90 -3.66 13.94
C LYS A 38 -8.93 -3.62 12.76
N ALA A 39 -8.48 -2.44 12.34
CA ALA A 39 -7.56 -2.34 11.22
C ALA A 39 -6.22 -2.98 11.60
N ASN A 40 -5.81 -3.96 10.80
CA ASN A 40 -4.55 -4.66 11.00
C ASN A 40 -4.02 -5.15 9.65
N PHE A 41 -2.82 -5.73 9.69
CA PHE A 41 -2.17 -6.26 8.50
C PHE A 41 -3.06 -7.29 7.78
N THR A 42 -3.71 -8.16 8.54
CA THR A 42 -4.57 -9.22 7.99
C THR A 42 -5.74 -8.65 7.18
N GLU A 43 -6.40 -7.60 7.68
CA GLU A 43 -7.51 -6.98 6.97
C GLU A 43 -7.06 -6.36 5.64
N VAL A 44 -5.93 -5.65 5.65
CA VAL A 44 -5.39 -5.05 4.43
C VAL A 44 -4.97 -6.13 3.45
N LYS A 45 -4.38 -7.22 3.95
CA LYS A 45 -4.01 -8.36 3.14
C LYS A 45 -5.22 -9.02 2.46
N GLN A 46 -6.35 -9.07 3.14
CA GLN A 46 -7.59 -9.59 2.55
C GLN A 46 -8.05 -8.74 1.38
N ILE A 47 -7.92 -7.42 1.49
CA ILE A 47 -8.24 -6.50 0.40
C ILE A 47 -7.30 -6.72 -0.78
N LEU A 48 -6.00 -6.87 -0.50
CA LEU A 48 -5.02 -7.15 -1.53
C LEU A 48 -5.33 -8.47 -2.24
N ASP A 49 -5.63 -9.51 -1.48
CA ASP A 49 -5.96 -10.83 -2.06
C ASP A 49 -7.17 -10.77 -2.98
N TYR A 50 -8.20 -10.05 -2.55
CA TYR A 50 -9.39 -9.82 -3.36
C TYR A 50 -9.06 -9.09 -4.67
N LEU A 51 -8.27 -8.01 -4.56
CA LEU A 51 -7.87 -7.23 -5.72
C LEU A 51 -7.07 -8.08 -6.73
N MET A 52 -6.11 -8.86 -6.24
CA MET A 52 -5.27 -9.69 -7.11
C MET A 52 -6.06 -10.82 -7.78
N ARG A 53 -7.07 -11.36 -7.09
CA ARG A 53 -7.97 -12.34 -7.70
C ARG A 53 -8.80 -11.73 -8.81
N MET A 54 -9.28 -10.51 -8.62
CA MET A 54 -10.05 -9.82 -9.66
C MET A 54 -9.19 -9.53 -10.89
N LEU A 55 -7.91 -9.25 -10.69
CA LEU A 55 -6.97 -9.00 -11.78
C LEU A 55 -6.36 -10.28 -12.35
N ASP A 56 -6.68 -11.43 -11.75
CA ASP A 56 -6.11 -12.74 -12.12
C ASP A 56 -4.58 -12.72 -12.06
N VAL A 57 -4.04 -12.16 -10.98
CA VAL A 57 -2.60 -12.02 -10.76
C VAL A 57 -2.19 -12.83 -9.55
N LYS A 58 -1.12 -13.61 -9.68
CA LYS A 58 -0.49 -14.31 -8.57
C LYS A 58 0.54 -13.40 -7.93
N TYR A 59 0.57 -13.40 -6.61
CA TYR A 59 1.48 -12.55 -5.86
C TYR A 59 2.00 -13.25 -4.63
N SER A 60 3.06 -12.68 -4.05
CA SER A 60 3.55 -13.07 -2.74
C SER A 60 3.88 -11.80 -1.95
N ILE A 61 4.07 -11.96 -0.65
CA ILE A 61 4.46 -10.85 0.22
C ILE A 61 5.81 -11.20 0.83
N GLU A 62 6.76 -10.28 0.67
CA GLU A 62 8.09 -10.39 1.26
C GLU A 62 8.18 -9.41 2.41
N GLU A 63 8.44 -9.92 3.62
CA GLU A 63 8.57 -9.07 4.80
C GLU A 63 9.71 -8.07 4.61
N THR A 64 9.46 -6.83 5.00
CA THR A 64 10.45 -5.76 4.91
C THR A 64 10.28 -4.82 6.09
N GLU A 65 11.30 -4.01 6.35
CA GLU A 65 11.23 -2.93 7.33
C GLU A 65 11.16 -1.61 6.56
N ARG A 66 10.26 -0.74 7.00
CA ARG A 66 10.09 0.55 6.34
C ARG A 66 9.71 1.59 7.38
N GLU A 67 10.33 2.77 7.30
CA GLU A 67 10.02 3.87 8.18
C GLU A 67 8.53 4.23 8.11
N GLY A 68 7.92 4.45 9.27
CA GLY A 68 6.50 4.76 9.37
C GLY A 68 5.59 3.57 9.57
N PHE A 69 6.11 2.34 9.47
CA PHE A 69 5.35 1.12 9.64
C PHE A 69 5.80 0.34 10.88
N ILE A 70 4.91 -0.50 11.40
CA ILE A 70 5.24 -1.38 12.52
C ILE A 70 6.15 -2.50 12.02
N ASP A 71 7.28 -2.72 12.71
CA ASP A 71 8.19 -3.82 12.39
C ASP A 71 7.46 -5.16 12.47
N GLY A 72 7.72 -6.01 11.49
CA GLY A 72 7.04 -7.31 11.39
C GLY A 72 5.64 -7.25 10.80
N ARG A 73 5.15 -6.04 10.49
CA ARG A 73 3.81 -5.83 9.90
C ARG A 73 3.87 -4.95 8.67
N CYS A 74 4.92 -5.11 7.91
CA CYS A 74 5.15 -4.42 6.64
C CYS A 74 5.77 -5.38 5.65
N GLY A 75 5.30 -5.35 4.42
CA GLY A 75 5.82 -6.21 3.37
C GLY A 75 5.78 -5.56 2.00
N ARG A 76 6.59 -6.09 1.11
CA ARG A 76 6.54 -5.74 -0.30
C ARG A 76 5.66 -6.73 -1.02
N VAL A 77 4.82 -6.23 -1.91
CA VAL A 77 4.00 -7.07 -2.77
C VAL A 77 4.83 -7.44 -4.00
N ILE A 78 5.01 -8.73 -4.22
CA ILE A 78 5.87 -9.26 -5.28
C ILE A 78 5.01 -9.94 -6.35
N VAL A 79 5.20 -9.54 -7.59
CA VAL A 79 4.58 -10.15 -8.78
C VAL A 79 5.69 -10.44 -9.77
N ASP A 80 5.79 -11.71 -10.20
CA ASP A 80 6.83 -12.16 -11.13
C ASP A 80 8.24 -11.78 -10.70
N GLY A 81 8.51 -11.86 -9.39
CA GLY A 81 9.83 -11.56 -8.84
C GLY A 81 10.14 -10.08 -8.65
N SER A 82 9.22 -9.20 -9.00
CA SER A 82 9.40 -7.75 -8.89
C SER A 82 8.48 -7.15 -7.84
N SER A 83 8.98 -6.15 -7.12
CA SER A 83 8.18 -5.40 -6.15
C SER A 83 7.23 -4.45 -6.90
N VAL A 84 5.93 -4.62 -6.68
CA VAL A 84 4.90 -3.79 -7.31
C VAL A 84 4.20 -2.87 -6.32
N GLY A 85 4.46 -3.04 -5.04
CA GLY A 85 3.82 -2.21 -4.03
C GLY A 85 4.24 -2.57 -2.61
N VAL A 86 3.57 -1.96 -1.66
CA VAL A 86 3.82 -2.13 -0.24
C VAL A 86 2.50 -2.28 0.51
N ILE A 87 2.52 -3.08 1.57
CA ILE A 87 1.39 -3.30 2.46
C ILE A 87 1.89 -3.26 3.90
N GLY A 88 1.14 -2.66 4.82
CA GLY A 88 1.56 -2.64 6.21
C GLY A 88 0.61 -1.93 7.14
N GLU A 89 0.94 -2.01 8.44
CA GLU A 89 0.29 -1.24 9.48
C GLU A 89 1.14 -0.02 9.82
N VAL A 90 0.49 1.12 9.88
CA VAL A 90 1.15 2.40 10.19
C VAL A 90 1.57 2.42 11.67
N SER A 91 2.78 2.90 11.95
CA SER A 91 3.29 2.93 13.32
C SER A 91 2.47 3.87 14.21
N PRO A 92 2.34 3.56 15.52
CA PRO A 92 1.65 4.44 16.45
C PRO A 92 2.23 5.85 16.51
N PHE A 93 3.53 5.99 16.29
CA PHE A 93 4.19 7.29 16.27
C PHE A 93 3.66 8.19 15.14
N VAL A 94 3.52 7.61 13.93
CA VAL A 94 2.98 8.34 12.77
C VAL A 94 1.51 8.69 13.01
N LEU A 95 0.74 7.76 13.54
CA LEU A 95 -0.68 7.99 13.83
C LEU A 95 -0.85 9.15 14.81
N LYS A 96 -0.07 9.14 15.89
CA LYS A 96 -0.12 10.19 16.90
C LYS A 96 0.25 11.56 16.31
N ASN A 97 1.29 11.63 15.49
CA ASN A 97 1.72 12.88 14.88
C ASN A 97 0.67 13.46 13.91
N ASN A 98 -0.17 12.62 13.34
CA ASN A 98 -1.24 13.02 12.45
C ASN A 98 -2.61 13.07 13.12
N LYS A 99 -2.64 12.97 14.45
CA LYS A 99 -3.86 13.03 15.26
C LYS A 99 -4.87 11.94 14.91
N ILE A 100 -4.38 10.79 14.48
CA ILE A 100 -5.20 9.63 14.16
C ILE A 100 -5.27 8.75 15.40
N ARG A 101 -6.46 8.43 15.86
CA ARG A 101 -6.69 7.70 17.11
C ARG A 101 -6.97 6.21 16.92
N MET A 102 -7.10 5.77 15.70
CA MET A 102 -7.40 4.38 15.38
C MET A 102 -6.25 3.74 14.62
N PRO A 103 -6.06 2.43 14.74
CA PRO A 103 -5.10 1.72 13.90
C PRO A 103 -5.37 1.95 12.42
N MET A 104 -4.33 1.98 11.63
CA MET A 104 -4.43 2.19 10.18
C MET A 104 -3.59 1.18 9.42
N GLY A 105 -4.22 0.49 8.49
CA GLY A 105 -3.54 -0.35 7.52
C GLY A 105 -3.51 0.34 6.15
N VAL A 106 -2.43 0.17 5.42
CA VAL A 106 -2.26 0.78 4.10
C VAL A 106 -1.77 -0.24 3.09
N LEU A 107 -2.24 -0.05 1.86
CA LEU A 107 -1.80 -0.83 0.70
C LEU A 107 -1.57 0.16 -0.44
N GLU A 108 -0.44 0.04 -1.10
CA GLU A 108 -0.13 0.85 -2.27
C GLU A 108 0.42 -0.05 -3.37
N ILE A 109 -0.18 0.01 -4.55
CA ILE A 109 0.15 -0.85 -5.69
C ILE A 109 0.38 0.01 -6.91
N GLY A 110 1.48 -0.23 -7.62
CA GLY A 110 1.71 0.34 -8.94
C GLY A 110 0.97 -0.47 -9.97
N LEU A 111 -0.13 0.07 -10.52
CA LEU A 111 -1.00 -0.67 -11.43
C LEU A 111 -0.31 -1.03 -12.76
N ASP A 112 0.63 -0.23 -13.19
CA ASP A 112 1.36 -0.48 -14.43
C ASP A 112 2.31 -1.68 -14.33
N LYS A 113 2.56 -2.17 -13.13
CA LYS A 113 3.50 -3.26 -12.87
C LYS A 113 2.81 -4.60 -12.61
N VAL A 114 1.50 -4.61 -12.64
CA VAL A 114 0.69 -5.79 -12.29
C VAL A 114 0.18 -6.49 -13.54
#